data_76c59cd215c22a798a80adf70e1b63da
#
_entry.id   76c59cd215c22a798a80adf70e1b63da
#
_cell.length_a   1.000
_cell.length_b   1.000
_cell.length_c   1.000
_cell.angle_alpha   90.00
_cell.angle_beta   90.00
_cell.angle_gamma   90.00
#
_symmetry.space_group_name_H-M   'P 1'
#
loop_
_entity.id
_entity.type
_entity.pdbx_description
1 polymer ?
#
loop_
_entity_poly.entity_id
_entity_poly.type
_entity_poly.pdbx_seq_one_letter_code
_entity_poly.pdbx_strand_id
1 'polypeptide(L)'
;MNQRPPHVMIVDDDEVLSRALVAVLGHEGFRTTTRISGEGLAEVLDRDPADLVILDLNLPQVDGLTVLEELKRHPVHADLPVLVLSAAAPDEVVPRALGLGAGDFVAKPFSAPELIARVKAQLRSGRALTEARAAARTGAELADILREITASLSPAEIYQVLVRRIAAGLRISRCSIVLDDLNNETATVVAAFENPQLRHLTVELKRYPELRGPLQTRDPLLITDVQTDATFASIRDRWKLEGRIVPTTSVAAIPFRVRESRGGIYFLRTVGDDDPLGPEDLSFARRVIDAASPVLDRAYDFEEALRRQDEMRHLAETDPLTGLFNRRAFRQRLESVMDRAERAGSVVSCLMLDLDHFKKLNDTYGHDLGDQVLVQLADLLRREQRAMDVLARLGGEEFVVLLPETGIRGARIYAERILRKVGSATFGNASSPVQLTVSIGIATYPDERVTDADSLLRLADVNLLRAKADGRNRYRD
;
A
#
# COMPACT_ATOMS: atom_id res chain seq x y z
N MET A 1 0.84 24.59 -28.31
CA MET A 1 -0.57 24.31 -27.96
C MET A 1 -1.43 25.35 -28.65
N ASN A 2 -2.18 24.95 -29.68
CA ASN A 2 -3.13 25.85 -30.38
C ASN A 2 -4.34 26.03 -29.45
N GLN A 3 -4.32 27.05 -28.60
CA GLN A 3 -5.51 27.36 -27.79
C GLN A 3 -6.59 27.89 -28.74
N ARG A 4 -7.77 27.26 -28.68
CA ARG A 4 -9.00 27.76 -29.34
C ARG A 4 -9.18 29.22 -28.95
N PRO A 5 -9.52 30.12 -29.91
CA PRO A 5 -9.81 31.52 -29.61
C PRO A 5 -10.95 31.60 -28.59
N PRO A 6 -10.82 32.46 -27.55
CA PRO A 6 -11.86 32.58 -26.53
C PRO A 6 -13.19 33.02 -27.18
N HIS A 7 -14.29 32.39 -26.69
CA HIS A 7 -15.63 32.64 -27.24
C HIS A 7 -16.40 33.61 -26.35
N VAL A 8 -16.85 34.71 -26.93
CA VAL A 8 -17.67 35.76 -26.28
C VAL A 8 -19.07 35.75 -26.85
N MET A 9 -20.08 35.48 -26.02
CA MET A 9 -21.49 35.60 -26.38
C MET A 9 -21.96 37.01 -26.08
N ILE A 10 -22.59 37.68 -27.06
CA ILE A 10 -23.13 39.04 -26.94
C ILE A 10 -24.65 38.95 -26.95
N VAL A 11 -25.28 39.44 -25.90
CA VAL A 11 -26.76 39.50 -25.77
C VAL A 11 -27.17 40.96 -25.68
N ASP A 12 -27.62 41.54 -26.78
CA ASP A 12 -28.01 42.95 -26.91
C ASP A 12 -29.00 43.06 -28.08
N ASP A 13 -30.13 43.72 -27.89
CA ASP A 13 -31.16 43.91 -28.92
C ASP A 13 -30.82 44.98 -29.95
N ASP A 14 -29.82 45.85 -29.66
CA ASP A 14 -29.28 46.79 -30.61
C ASP A 14 -28.35 46.09 -31.61
N GLU A 15 -28.87 45.77 -32.79
CA GLU A 15 -28.11 45.14 -33.86
C GLU A 15 -26.91 45.98 -34.35
N VAL A 16 -26.97 47.32 -34.25
CA VAL A 16 -25.86 48.18 -34.69
C VAL A 16 -24.71 48.05 -33.70
N LEU A 17 -25.01 48.11 -32.41
CA LEU A 17 -24.03 47.93 -31.37
C LEU A 17 -23.45 46.49 -31.38
N SER A 18 -24.30 45.49 -31.52
CA SER A 18 -23.87 44.06 -31.61
C SER A 18 -22.90 43.86 -32.78
N ARG A 19 -23.16 44.40 -33.96
CA ARG A 19 -22.23 44.35 -35.13
C ARG A 19 -20.91 45.06 -34.86
N ALA A 20 -20.95 46.21 -34.19
CA ALA A 20 -19.73 46.92 -33.80
C ALA A 20 -18.89 46.12 -32.81
N LEU A 21 -19.53 45.49 -31.81
CA LEU A 21 -18.87 44.62 -30.83
C LEU A 21 -18.23 43.39 -31.50
N VAL A 22 -18.94 42.73 -32.41
CA VAL A 22 -18.41 41.62 -33.21
C VAL A 22 -17.16 42.01 -33.96
N ALA A 23 -17.18 43.18 -34.65
CA ALA A 23 -16.03 43.67 -35.42
C ALA A 23 -14.81 43.96 -34.51
N VAL A 24 -15.05 44.65 -33.38
CA VAL A 24 -14.00 45.04 -32.44
C VAL A 24 -13.39 43.81 -31.75
N LEU A 25 -14.21 42.89 -31.24
CA LEU A 25 -13.74 41.70 -30.56
C LEU A 25 -13.13 40.69 -31.54
N GLY A 26 -13.67 40.57 -32.75
CA GLY A 26 -13.10 39.74 -33.81
C GLY A 26 -11.70 40.20 -34.23
N HIS A 27 -11.44 41.52 -34.30
CA HIS A 27 -10.11 42.08 -34.56
C HIS A 27 -9.10 41.71 -33.44
N GLU A 28 -9.57 41.60 -32.22
CA GLU A 28 -8.75 41.18 -31.06
C GLU A 28 -8.57 39.65 -30.96
N GLY A 29 -9.10 38.89 -31.92
CA GLY A 29 -8.93 37.42 -31.98
C GLY A 29 -9.94 36.62 -31.17
N PHE A 30 -11.04 37.23 -30.74
CA PHE A 30 -12.14 36.53 -30.08
C PHE A 30 -13.09 35.92 -31.11
N ARG A 31 -13.59 34.71 -30.84
CA ARG A 31 -14.79 34.19 -31.49
C ARG A 31 -16.01 34.85 -30.84
N THR A 32 -16.96 35.30 -31.66
CA THR A 32 -18.16 35.97 -31.14
C THR A 32 -19.43 35.36 -31.71
N THR A 33 -20.47 35.25 -30.88
CA THR A 33 -21.85 34.96 -31.28
C THR A 33 -22.77 36.03 -30.70
N THR A 34 -23.86 36.37 -31.40
CA THR A 34 -24.80 37.39 -30.96
C THR A 34 -26.21 36.85 -30.79
N ARG A 35 -26.93 37.42 -29.84
CA ARG A 35 -28.36 37.18 -29.60
C ARG A 35 -29.06 38.50 -29.32
N ILE A 36 -30.29 38.61 -29.79
CA ILE A 36 -31.13 39.81 -29.60
C ILE A 36 -32.03 39.68 -28.36
N SER A 37 -32.02 38.49 -27.69
CA SER A 37 -32.83 38.20 -26.51
C SER A 37 -32.07 37.30 -25.54
N GLY A 38 -32.28 37.51 -24.23
CA GLY A 38 -31.76 36.67 -23.17
C GLY A 38 -32.56 35.38 -22.90
N GLU A 39 -33.73 35.22 -23.55
CA GLU A 39 -34.59 34.06 -23.33
C GLU A 39 -33.89 32.74 -23.71
N GLY A 40 -33.91 31.74 -22.82
CA GLY A 40 -33.28 30.45 -23.06
C GLY A 40 -31.76 30.51 -23.24
N LEU A 41 -31.08 31.49 -22.63
CA LEU A 41 -29.63 31.67 -22.81
C LEU A 41 -28.84 30.48 -22.25
N ALA A 42 -29.30 29.84 -21.16
CA ALA A 42 -28.64 28.70 -20.58
C ALA A 42 -28.61 27.48 -21.53
N GLU A 43 -29.72 27.16 -22.19
CA GLU A 43 -29.81 26.07 -23.17
C GLU A 43 -28.95 26.34 -24.44
N VAL A 44 -28.75 27.59 -24.76
CA VAL A 44 -27.85 27.94 -25.87
C VAL A 44 -26.40 27.78 -25.48
N LEU A 45 -26.03 28.14 -24.26
CA LEU A 45 -24.70 27.94 -23.71
C LEU A 45 -24.36 26.46 -23.53
N ASP A 46 -25.36 25.61 -23.31
CA ASP A 46 -25.16 24.15 -23.29
C ASP A 46 -24.78 23.60 -24.67
N ARG A 47 -25.29 24.21 -25.76
CA ARG A 47 -25.02 23.79 -27.15
C ARG A 47 -23.78 24.46 -27.75
N ASP A 48 -23.55 25.73 -27.45
CA ASP A 48 -22.41 26.51 -27.90
C ASP A 48 -21.76 27.26 -26.73
N PRO A 49 -20.90 26.54 -25.93
CA PRO A 49 -20.30 27.09 -24.72
C PRO A 49 -19.47 28.36 -24.99
N ALA A 50 -19.71 29.40 -24.21
CA ALA A 50 -18.96 30.63 -24.22
C ALA A 50 -18.00 30.72 -23.03
N ASP A 51 -16.90 31.49 -23.22
CA ASP A 51 -15.93 31.77 -22.14
C ASP A 51 -16.30 33.06 -21.38
N LEU A 52 -17.18 33.91 -21.96
CA LEU A 52 -17.70 35.13 -21.37
C LEU A 52 -19.03 35.54 -22.06
N VAL A 53 -19.94 36.09 -21.28
CA VAL A 53 -21.18 36.70 -21.77
C VAL A 53 -21.09 38.24 -21.63
N ILE A 54 -21.35 38.97 -22.69
CA ILE A 54 -21.66 40.41 -22.63
C ILE A 54 -23.18 40.54 -22.67
N LEU A 55 -23.79 41.13 -21.65
CA LEU A 55 -25.23 41.17 -21.45
C LEU A 55 -25.74 42.59 -21.31
N ASP A 56 -26.61 43.02 -22.21
CA ASP A 56 -27.35 44.27 -22.02
C ASP A 56 -28.43 44.04 -20.93
N LEU A 57 -28.59 45.03 -20.06
CA LEU A 57 -29.65 45.02 -19.06
C LEU A 57 -30.99 45.45 -19.63
N ASN A 58 -31.02 46.25 -20.66
CA ASN A 58 -32.25 46.80 -21.24
C ASN A 58 -32.76 45.97 -22.43
N LEU A 59 -33.06 44.72 -22.20
CA LEU A 59 -33.62 43.84 -23.24
C LEU A 59 -35.15 43.95 -23.30
N PRO A 60 -35.78 43.90 -24.50
CA PRO A 60 -37.23 44.22 -24.66
C PRO A 60 -38.17 43.13 -24.14
N GLN A 61 -37.71 41.89 -23.97
CA GLN A 61 -38.59 40.77 -23.65
C GLN A 61 -38.39 40.26 -22.21
N VAL A 62 -37.14 40.18 -21.75
CA VAL A 62 -36.76 39.75 -20.42
C VAL A 62 -35.73 40.70 -19.86
N ASP A 63 -35.93 41.23 -18.67
CA ASP A 63 -34.97 42.09 -17.97
C ASP A 63 -33.58 41.39 -17.88
N GLY A 64 -32.50 42.05 -18.34
CA GLY A 64 -31.16 41.49 -18.27
C GLY A 64 -30.70 41.12 -16.88
N LEU A 65 -31.22 41.75 -15.82
CA LEU A 65 -30.98 41.32 -14.44
C LEU A 65 -31.58 39.93 -14.12
N THR A 66 -32.77 39.65 -14.69
CA THR A 66 -33.40 38.32 -14.58
C THR A 66 -32.56 37.26 -15.30
N VAL A 67 -32.10 37.56 -16.50
CA VAL A 67 -31.21 36.66 -17.27
C VAL A 67 -29.91 36.40 -16.50
N LEU A 68 -29.31 37.43 -15.91
CA LEU A 68 -28.13 37.27 -15.05
C LEU A 68 -28.40 36.37 -13.86
N GLU A 69 -29.51 36.56 -13.16
CA GLU A 69 -29.90 35.78 -11.99
C GLU A 69 -30.13 34.31 -12.36
N GLU A 70 -30.80 34.04 -13.48
CA GLU A 70 -30.98 32.67 -14.00
C GLU A 70 -29.65 31.97 -14.31
N LEU A 71 -28.75 32.66 -15.02
CA LEU A 71 -27.40 32.13 -15.31
C LEU A 71 -26.60 31.84 -14.04
N LYS A 72 -26.67 32.73 -13.05
CA LYS A 72 -25.92 32.58 -11.80
C LYS A 72 -26.48 31.51 -10.85
N ARG A 73 -27.74 31.15 -11.05
CA ARG A 73 -28.37 29.98 -10.36
C ARG A 73 -28.19 28.68 -11.13
N HIS A 74 -27.78 28.73 -12.38
CA HIS A 74 -27.64 27.51 -13.18
C HIS A 74 -26.42 26.69 -12.75
N PRO A 75 -26.56 25.37 -12.50
CA PRO A 75 -25.48 24.54 -11.95
C PRO A 75 -24.18 24.53 -12.77
N VAL A 76 -24.31 24.66 -14.10
CA VAL A 76 -23.18 24.62 -15.04
C VAL A 76 -22.62 26.01 -15.33
N HIS A 77 -23.47 27.04 -15.40
CA HIS A 77 -23.10 28.37 -15.87
C HIS A 77 -22.91 29.40 -14.76
N ALA A 78 -23.08 29.06 -13.49
CA ALA A 78 -22.93 29.96 -12.34
C ALA A 78 -21.58 30.72 -12.35
N ASP A 79 -20.53 30.06 -12.78
CA ASP A 79 -19.17 30.60 -12.80
C ASP A 79 -18.78 31.31 -14.10
N LEU A 80 -19.65 31.27 -15.12
CA LEU A 80 -19.38 31.91 -16.39
C LEU A 80 -19.29 33.45 -16.19
N PRO A 81 -18.18 34.09 -16.57
CA PRO A 81 -18.07 35.54 -16.43
C PRO A 81 -19.13 36.27 -17.24
N VAL A 82 -19.83 37.22 -16.63
CA VAL A 82 -20.81 38.08 -17.28
C VAL A 82 -20.36 39.52 -17.13
N LEU A 83 -20.14 40.19 -18.26
CA LEU A 83 -19.89 41.62 -18.35
C LEU A 83 -21.20 42.32 -18.74
N VAL A 84 -21.70 43.16 -17.88
CA VAL A 84 -22.99 43.82 -18.06
C VAL A 84 -22.80 45.15 -18.82
N LEU A 85 -23.64 45.41 -19.83
CA LEU A 85 -23.78 46.74 -20.47
C LEU A 85 -24.99 47.47 -19.89
N SER A 86 -24.84 48.71 -19.50
CA SER A 86 -25.95 49.51 -18.91
C SER A 86 -26.01 50.93 -19.49
N ALA A 87 -27.22 51.37 -19.89
CA ALA A 87 -27.48 52.75 -20.32
C ALA A 87 -28.00 53.62 -19.15
N ALA A 88 -28.39 53.03 -18.03
CA ALA A 88 -29.02 53.74 -16.91
C ALA A 88 -28.00 54.26 -15.90
N ALA A 89 -28.43 55.19 -15.04
CA ALA A 89 -27.62 55.80 -13.99
C ALA A 89 -26.88 54.74 -13.18
N PRO A 90 -25.55 54.84 -13.03
CA PRO A 90 -24.70 53.80 -12.39
C PRO A 90 -25.09 53.45 -10.97
N ASP A 91 -25.76 54.34 -10.27
CA ASP A 91 -25.92 54.30 -8.82
C ASP A 91 -26.98 53.30 -8.30
N GLU A 92 -27.93 52.86 -9.12
CA GLU A 92 -29.00 51.91 -8.67
C GLU A 92 -28.86 50.51 -9.31
N VAL A 93 -28.56 50.41 -10.59
CA VAL A 93 -28.58 49.14 -11.35
C VAL A 93 -27.28 48.38 -11.24
N VAL A 94 -26.16 49.09 -11.23
CA VAL A 94 -24.82 48.44 -11.13
C VAL A 94 -24.61 47.68 -9.85
N PRO A 95 -24.94 48.22 -8.63
CA PRO A 95 -24.80 47.45 -7.40
C PRO A 95 -25.67 46.20 -7.39
N ARG A 96 -26.86 46.23 -8.01
CA ARG A 96 -27.72 45.05 -8.12
C ARG A 96 -27.13 44.00 -9.04
N ALA A 97 -26.61 44.38 -10.20
CA ALA A 97 -25.98 43.45 -11.13
C ALA A 97 -24.75 42.77 -10.52
N LEU A 98 -23.88 43.53 -9.85
CA LEU A 98 -22.71 42.99 -9.14
C LEU A 98 -23.14 42.08 -7.95
N GLY A 99 -24.19 42.47 -7.21
CA GLY A 99 -24.77 41.66 -6.14
C GLY A 99 -25.36 40.33 -6.63
N LEU A 100 -25.86 40.27 -7.86
CA LEU A 100 -26.37 39.07 -8.51
C LEU A 100 -25.23 38.22 -9.13
N GLY A 101 -23.98 38.69 -9.09
CA GLY A 101 -22.82 37.94 -9.56
C GLY A 101 -22.29 38.32 -10.95
N ALA A 102 -22.64 39.48 -11.48
CA ALA A 102 -21.93 40.04 -12.63
C ALA A 102 -20.45 40.23 -12.30
N GLY A 103 -19.58 39.85 -13.22
CA GLY A 103 -18.13 39.98 -13.01
C GLY A 103 -17.64 41.43 -13.10
N ASP A 104 -18.27 42.26 -13.97
CA ASP A 104 -17.99 43.67 -14.13
C ASP A 104 -19.14 44.33 -14.93
N PHE A 105 -19.06 45.64 -15.11
CA PHE A 105 -20.01 46.38 -15.92
C PHE A 105 -19.31 47.42 -16.84
N VAL A 106 -20.01 47.85 -17.89
CA VAL A 106 -19.61 48.95 -18.78
C VAL A 106 -20.80 49.87 -19.01
N ALA A 107 -20.63 51.15 -18.73
CA ALA A 107 -21.69 52.15 -18.97
C ALA A 107 -21.71 52.57 -20.43
N LYS A 108 -22.89 52.64 -21.06
CA LYS A 108 -23.08 53.18 -22.41
C LYS A 108 -23.23 54.72 -22.31
N PRO A 109 -22.51 55.55 -23.16
CA PRO A 109 -21.60 55.14 -24.23
C PRO A 109 -20.18 54.80 -23.70
N PHE A 110 -19.55 53.78 -24.25
CA PHE A 110 -18.20 53.34 -23.91
C PHE A 110 -17.24 53.40 -25.09
N SER A 111 -15.95 53.35 -24.79
CA SER A 111 -14.90 53.23 -25.80
C SER A 111 -14.54 51.75 -26.06
N ALA A 112 -14.15 51.44 -27.31
CA ALA A 112 -13.70 50.09 -27.65
C ALA A 112 -12.50 49.62 -26.79
N PRO A 113 -11.46 50.45 -26.51
CA PRO A 113 -10.36 50.04 -25.63
C PRO A 113 -10.80 49.69 -24.19
N GLU A 114 -11.78 50.41 -23.63
CA GLU A 114 -12.32 50.13 -22.30
C GLU A 114 -13.01 48.76 -22.26
N LEU A 115 -13.91 48.50 -23.20
CA LEU A 115 -14.60 47.22 -23.30
C LEU A 115 -13.62 46.06 -23.44
N ILE A 116 -12.63 46.17 -24.37
CA ILE A 116 -11.62 45.13 -24.58
C ILE A 116 -10.82 44.87 -23.31
N ALA A 117 -10.42 45.90 -22.57
CA ALA A 117 -9.68 45.77 -21.35
C ALA A 117 -10.47 44.98 -20.28
N ARG A 118 -11.77 45.28 -20.12
CA ARG A 118 -12.67 44.58 -19.19
C ARG A 118 -12.97 43.15 -19.64
N VAL A 119 -13.22 42.90 -20.91
CA VAL A 119 -13.37 41.53 -21.45
C VAL A 119 -12.14 40.67 -21.15
N LYS A 120 -10.93 41.22 -21.45
CA LYS A 120 -9.67 40.52 -21.17
C LYS A 120 -9.46 40.26 -19.65
N ALA A 121 -9.86 41.22 -18.81
CA ALA A 121 -9.77 41.07 -17.36
C ALA A 121 -10.72 39.97 -16.86
N GLN A 122 -11.98 39.97 -17.32
CA GLN A 122 -12.97 38.96 -16.91
C GLN A 122 -12.59 37.54 -17.38
N LEU A 123 -12.10 37.40 -18.62
CA LEU A 123 -11.61 36.12 -19.14
C LEU A 123 -10.42 35.57 -18.31
N ARG A 124 -9.49 36.44 -17.91
CA ARG A 124 -8.36 36.04 -17.04
C ARG A 124 -8.87 35.59 -15.66
N SER A 125 -9.77 36.37 -15.05
CA SER A 125 -10.33 36.01 -13.73
C SER A 125 -11.14 34.72 -13.76
N GLY A 126 -11.96 34.51 -14.80
CA GLY A 126 -12.73 33.27 -14.98
C GLY A 126 -11.83 32.06 -15.15
N ARG A 127 -10.77 32.15 -15.96
CA ARG A 127 -9.79 31.07 -16.11
C ARG A 127 -9.07 30.76 -14.80
N ALA A 128 -8.58 31.80 -14.11
CA ALA A 128 -7.90 31.60 -12.81
C ALA A 128 -8.80 30.95 -11.77
N LEU A 129 -10.08 31.29 -11.70
CA LEU A 129 -11.05 30.67 -10.81
C LEU A 129 -11.29 29.21 -11.16
N THR A 130 -11.46 28.88 -12.44
CA THR A 130 -11.67 27.51 -12.92
C THR A 130 -10.44 26.64 -12.62
N GLU A 131 -9.24 27.16 -12.91
CA GLU A 131 -7.97 26.48 -12.60
C GLU A 131 -7.78 26.26 -11.11
N ALA A 132 -8.08 27.28 -10.28
CA ALA A 132 -7.97 27.16 -8.82
C ALA A 132 -8.95 26.12 -8.25
N ARG A 133 -10.18 26.07 -8.76
CA ARG A 133 -11.18 25.06 -8.34
C ARG A 133 -10.78 23.65 -8.78
N ALA A 134 -10.30 23.50 -10.01
CA ALA A 134 -9.78 22.21 -10.48
C ALA A 134 -8.61 21.73 -9.62
N ALA A 135 -7.66 22.63 -9.30
CA ALA A 135 -6.54 22.32 -8.43
C ALA A 135 -6.99 21.95 -6.99
N ALA A 136 -7.96 22.69 -6.43
CA ALA A 136 -8.52 22.41 -5.11
C ALA A 136 -9.22 21.04 -5.06
N ARG A 137 -10.00 20.69 -6.09
CA ARG A 137 -10.66 19.40 -6.21
C ARG A 137 -9.65 18.25 -6.28
N THR A 138 -8.64 18.39 -7.13
CA THR A 138 -7.55 17.41 -7.23
C THR A 138 -6.79 17.28 -5.91
N GLY A 139 -6.53 18.41 -5.21
CA GLY A 139 -5.90 18.38 -3.89
C GLY A 139 -6.72 17.66 -2.82
N ALA A 140 -8.05 17.83 -2.81
CA ALA A 140 -8.94 17.13 -1.90
C ALA A 140 -8.95 15.60 -2.16
N GLU A 141 -9.01 15.20 -3.43
CA GLU A 141 -8.94 13.78 -3.81
C GLU A 141 -7.62 13.13 -3.39
N LEU A 142 -6.48 13.81 -3.60
CA LEU A 142 -5.18 13.32 -3.14
C LEU A 142 -5.10 13.23 -1.62
N ALA A 143 -5.65 14.20 -0.89
CA ALA A 143 -5.67 14.18 0.58
C ALA A 143 -6.50 13.00 1.11
N ASP A 144 -7.62 12.66 0.47
CA ASP A 144 -8.42 11.49 0.85
C ASP A 144 -7.70 10.17 0.59
N ILE A 145 -6.99 10.05 -0.54
CA ILE A 145 -6.16 8.89 -0.85
C ILE A 145 -5.04 8.75 0.19
N LEU A 146 -4.31 9.85 0.48
CA LEU A 146 -3.24 9.85 1.47
C LEU A 146 -3.73 9.47 2.87
N ARG A 147 -4.89 9.96 3.28
CA ARG A 147 -5.49 9.59 4.58
C ARG A 147 -5.76 8.09 4.67
N GLU A 148 -6.28 7.50 3.60
CA GLU A 148 -6.58 6.06 3.54
C GLU A 148 -5.31 5.21 3.60
N ILE A 149 -4.28 5.54 2.80
CA ILE A 149 -3.03 4.76 2.78
C ILE A 149 -2.16 4.96 4.03
N THR A 150 -2.24 6.13 4.68
CA THR A 150 -1.48 6.40 5.91
C THR A 150 -2.01 5.60 7.11
N ALA A 151 -3.26 5.15 7.05
CA ALA A 151 -3.84 4.28 8.07
C ALA A 151 -3.30 2.84 8.02
N SER A 152 -2.68 2.42 6.90
CA SER A 152 -2.10 1.09 6.75
C SER A 152 -0.58 1.12 6.98
N LEU A 153 -0.08 0.07 7.63
CA LEU A 153 1.36 -0.18 7.83
C LEU A 153 1.90 -1.29 6.91
N SER A 154 1.03 -1.88 6.07
CA SER A 154 1.40 -2.97 5.16
C SER A 154 1.53 -2.44 3.72
N PRO A 155 2.69 -2.59 3.05
CA PRO A 155 2.86 -2.25 1.64
C PRO A 155 1.81 -2.90 0.74
N ALA A 156 1.44 -4.15 1.03
CA ALA A 156 0.45 -4.89 0.25
C ALA A 156 -0.95 -4.25 0.31
N GLU A 157 -1.37 -3.76 1.47
CA GLU A 157 -2.64 -3.04 1.63
C GLU A 157 -2.61 -1.69 0.92
N ILE A 158 -1.50 -0.96 1.04
CA ILE A 158 -1.30 0.32 0.34
C ILE A 158 -1.44 0.13 -1.17
N TYR A 159 -0.80 -0.90 -1.74
CA TYR A 159 -0.93 -1.21 -3.16
C TYR A 159 -2.38 -1.50 -3.57
N GLN A 160 -3.15 -2.21 -2.76
CA GLN A 160 -4.56 -2.48 -3.05
C GLN A 160 -5.41 -1.20 -3.02
N VAL A 161 -5.16 -0.30 -2.08
CA VAL A 161 -5.83 1.02 -2.04
C VAL A 161 -5.49 1.82 -3.29
N LEU A 162 -4.22 1.86 -3.68
CA LEU A 162 -3.75 2.64 -4.83
C LEU A 162 -4.36 2.16 -6.15
N VAL A 163 -4.36 0.84 -6.44
CA VAL A 163 -4.98 0.33 -7.68
C VAL A 163 -6.48 0.62 -7.72
N ARG A 164 -7.18 0.52 -6.59
CA ARG A 164 -8.60 0.84 -6.48
C ARG A 164 -8.88 2.33 -6.71
N ARG A 165 -8.11 3.21 -6.08
CA ARG A 165 -8.29 4.66 -6.17
C ARG A 165 -7.95 5.20 -7.56
N ILE A 166 -6.89 4.72 -8.17
CA ILE A 166 -6.51 5.10 -9.54
C ILE A 166 -7.57 4.59 -10.52
N ALA A 167 -7.99 3.33 -10.42
CA ALA A 167 -9.00 2.77 -11.31
C ALA A 167 -10.33 3.53 -11.21
N ALA A 168 -10.78 3.86 -9.99
CA ALA A 168 -12.00 4.62 -9.77
C ALA A 168 -11.90 6.08 -10.28
N GLY A 169 -10.78 6.76 -10.05
CA GLY A 169 -10.54 8.14 -10.50
C GLY A 169 -10.49 8.26 -12.02
N LEU A 170 -9.91 7.28 -12.70
CA LEU A 170 -9.82 7.21 -14.15
C LEU A 170 -11.01 6.50 -14.83
N ARG A 171 -11.90 5.89 -14.05
CA ARG A 171 -13.05 5.08 -14.54
C ARG A 171 -12.62 3.95 -15.47
N ILE A 172 -11.51 3.28 -15.15
CA ILE A 172 -10.99 2.16 -15.90
C ILE A 172 -11.23 0.84 -15.17
N SER A 173 -11.38 -0.23 -15.93
CA SER A 173 -11.70 -1.56 -15.38
C SER A 173 -10.46 -2.38 -15.01
N ARG A 174 -9.24 -1.96 -15.41
CA ARG A 174 -8.01 -2.70 -15.16
C ARG A 174 -6.86 -1.79 -14.73
N CYS A 175 -6.37 -2.03 -13.51
CA CYS A 175 -5.21 -1.35 -12.95
C CYS A 175 -4.41 -2.35 -12.10
N SER A 176 -3.11 -2.44 -12.31
CA SER A 176 -2.25 -3.31 -11.52
C SER A 176 -0.92 -2.64 -11.17
N ILE A 177 -0.30 -3.14 -10.10
CA ILE A 177 1.05 -2.74 -9.68
C ILE A 177 1.97 -3.93 -9.89
N VAL A 178 3.04 -3.70 -10.62
CA VAL A 178 4.04 -4.68 -10.99
C VAL A 178 5.38 -4.24 -10.45
N LEU A 179 6.07 -5.10 -9.70
CA LEU A 179 7.42 -4.84 -9.17
C LEU A 179 8.45 -5.64 -9.94
N ASP A 180 9.59 -5.03 -10.22
CA ASP A 180 10.74 -5.66 -10.84
C ASP A 180 11.40 -6.69 -9.89
N ASP A 181 11.73 -7.86 -10.39
CA ASP A 181 12.38 -8.92 -9.61
C ASP A 181 13.92 -8.84 -9.66
N LEU A 182 14.48 -7.71 -10.12
CA LEU A 182 15.92 -7.40 -10.20
C LEU A 182 16.74 -8.32 -11.13
N ASN A 183 16.11 -9.30 -11.76
CA ASN A 183 16.77 -10.21 -12.72
C ASN A 183 16.56 -9.80 -14.19
N ASN A 184 15.81 -8.71 -14.43
CA ASN A 184 15.41 -8.18 -15.74
C ASN A 184 14.65 -9.17 -16.67
N GLU A 185 14.25 -10.33 -16.16
CA GLU A 185 13.53 -11.37 -16.90
C GLU A 185 12.09 -11.52 -16.44
N THR A 186 11.86 -11.37 -15.14
CA THR A 186 10.54 -11.49 -14.51
C THR A 186 10.18 -10.25 -13.74
N ALA A 187 8.89 -10.11 -13.48
CA ALA A 187 8.33 -9.11 -12.59
C ALA A 187 7.15 -9.72 -11.83
N THR A 188 6.86 -9.19 -10.65
CA THR A 188 5.80 -9.70 -9.80
C THR A 188 4.65 -8.71 -9.72
N VAL A 189 3.44 -9.13 -10.12
CA VAL A 189 2.19 -8.39 -9.89
C VAL A 189 1.83 -8.53 -8.41
N VAL A 190 1.84 -7.41 -7.69
CA VAL A 190 1.60 -7.37 -6.23
C VAL A 190 0.19 -6.91 -5.87
N ALA A 191 -0.49 -6.21 -6.79
CA ALA A 191 -1.87 -5.80 -6.65
C ALA A 191 -2.54 -5.65 -8.00
N ALA A 192 -3.83 -5.96 -8.10
CA ALA A 192 -4.64 -5.75 -9.29
C ALA A 192 -6.08 -5.39 -8.89
N PHE A 193 -6.64 -4.37 -9.54
CA PHE A 193 -8.01 -3.91 -9.31
C PHE A 193 -9.04 -4.98 -9.73
N GLU A 194 -8.84 -5.57 -10.90
CA GLU A 194 -9.69 -6.62 -11.46
C GLU A 194 -9.66 -7.94 -10.68
N ASN A 195 -8.65 -8.13 -9.83
CA ASN A 195 -8.55 -9.30 -8.95
C ASN A 195 -7.95 -8.91 -7.58
N PRO A 196 -8.78 -8.43 -6.64
CA PRO A 196 -8.30 -7.97 -5.33
C PRO A 196 -7.66 -9.05 -4.45
N GLN A 197 -7.83 -10.32 -4.81
CA GLN A 197 -7.22 -11.46 -4.10
C GLN A 197 -5.85 -11.84 -4.66
N LEU A 198 -5.47 -11.28 -5.80
CA LEU A 198 -4.17 -11.56 -6.40
C LEU A 198 -3.03 -11.11 -5.49
N ARG A 199 -2.11 -12.02 -5.23
CA ARG A 199 -0.86 -11.78 -4.51
C ARG A 199 0.26 -12.52 -5.22
N HIS A 200 1.35 -11.82 -5.52
CA HIS A 200 2.59 -12.41 -6.03
C HIS A 200 2.45 -13.29 -7.29
N LEU A 201 1.82 -12.74 -8.35
CA LEU A 201 1.82 -13.38 -9.66
C LEU A 201 3.09 -12.99 -10.42
N THR A 202 4.01 -13.94 -10.62
CA THR A 202 5.21 -13.72 -11.43
C THR A 202 4.86 -13.75 -12.92
N VAL A 203 5.34 -12.76 -13.69
CA VAL A 203 5.16 -12.62 -15.13
C VAL A 203 6.53 -12.53 -15.82
N GLU A 204 6.64 -13.14 -17.00
CA GLU A 204 7.84 -13.07 -17.83
C GLU A 204 7.82 -11.79 -18.68
N LEU A 205 8.76 -10.88 -18.46
CA LEU A 205 8.82 -9.56 -19.13
C LEU A 205 8.96 -9.64 -20.65
N LYS A 206 9.46 -10.77 -21.19
CA LYS A 206 9.50 -10.99 -22.66
C LYS A 206 8.09 -11.04 -23.30
N ARG A 207 7.06 -11.30 -22.52
CA ARG A 207 5.66 -11.33 -22.97
C ARG A 207 4.95 -9.98 -22.85
N TYR A 208 5.59 -9.03 -22.18
CA TYR A 208 5.02 -7.71 -21.84
C TYR A 208 6.03 -6.59 -22.17
N PRO A 209 6.26 -6.29 -23.46
CA PRO A 209 7.21 -5.24 -23.87
C PRO A 209 6.84 -3.87 -23.33
N GLU A 210 5.54 -3.62 -23.11
CA GLU A 210 5.00 -2.41 -22.49
C GLU A 210 5.40 -2.23 -21.03
N LEU A 211 5.83 -3.29 -20.35
CA LEU A 211 6.39 -3.24 -19.01
C LEU A 211 7.93 -3.17 -19.06
N ARG A 212 8.54 -3.91 -19.97
CA ARG A 212 10.00 -4.04 -20.07
C ARG A 212 10.67 -2.71 -20.37
N GLY A 213 10.17 -1.96 -21.36
CA GLY A 213 10.72 -0.65 -21.72
C GLY A 213 10.74 0.32 -20.53
N PRO A 214 9.59 0.66 -19.95
CA PRO A 214 9.50 1.56 -18.79
C PRO A 214 10.28 1.10 -17.55
N LEU A 215 10.42 -0.18 -17.29
CA LEU A 215 11.29 -0.68 -16.20
C LEU A 215 12.76 -0.36 -16.45
N GLN A 216 13.21 -0.41 -17.71
CA GLN A 216 14.61 -0.15 -18.08
C GLN A 216 14.93 1.34 -18.22
N THR A 217 14.08 2.10 -18.96
CA THR A 217 14.32 3.53 -19.27
C THR A 217 13.87 4.46 -18.14
N ARG A 218 12.93 4.00 -17.29
CA ARG A 218 12.26 4.82 -16.28
C ARG A 218 11.36 5.92 -16.85
N ASP A 219 11.07 5.87 -18.15
CA ASP A 219 10.15 6.79 -18.81
C ASP A 219 8.74 6.19 -18.83
N PRO A 220 7.70 7.00 -18.62
CA PRO A 220 6.33 6.53 -18.75
C PRO A 220 6.00 6.21 -20.21
N LEU A 221 5.22 5.17 -20.42
CA LEU A 221 4.69 4.76 -21.72
C LEU A 221 3.18 5.00 -21.75
N LEU A 222 2.70 5.64 -22.82
CA LEU A 222 1.26 5.78 -23.12
C LEU A 222 1.02 5.29 -24.54
N ILE A 223 0.14 4.31 -24.69
CA ILE A 223 -0.32 3.77 -25.97
C ILE A 223 -1.84 3.94 -26.02
N THR A 224 -2.29 4.87 -26.83
CA THR A 224 -3.70 5.24 -26.94
C THR A 224 -4.52 4.23 -27.75
N ASP A 225 -3.86 3.47 -28.64
CA ASP A 225 -4.49 2.39 -29.41
C ASP A 225 -3.51 1.23 -29.61
N VAL A 226 -3.75 0.15 -28.90
CA VAL A 226 -2.96 -1.10 -28.96
C VAL A 226 -3.06 -1.78 -30.34
N GLN A 227 -4.13 -1.51 -31.12
CA GLN A 227 -4.33 -2.16 -32.41
C GLN A 227 -3.46 -1.57 -33.50
N THR A 228 -3.05 -0.33 -33.37
CA THR A 228 -2.25 0.40 -34.39
C THR A 228 -0.81 0.64 -33.97
N ASP A 229 -0.50 0.66 -32.68
CA ASP A 229 0.83 0.97 -32.16
C ASP A 229 1.90 -0.06 -32.55
N ALA A 230 3.08 0.43 -32.95
CA ALA A 230 4.20 -0.41 -33.40
C ALA A 230 4.78 -1.31 -32.30
N THR A 231 4.72 -0.90 -31.03
CA THR A 231 5.22 -1.67 -29.88
C THR A 231 4.52 -3.03 -29.76
N PHE A 232 3.23 -3.07 -30.16
CA PHE A 232 2.41 -4.29 -30.10
C PHE A 232 2.40 -5.12 -31.39
N ALA A 233 3.14 -4.72 -32.44
CA ALA A 233 3.09 -5.42 -33.73
C ALA A 233 3.37 -6.92 -33.62
N SER A 234 4.48 -7.30 -32.97
CA SER A 234 4.85 -8.72 -32.78
C SER A 234 3.90 -9.49 -31.85
N ILE A 235 3.27 -8.78 -30.92
CA ILE A 235 2.31 -9.37 -29.98
C ILE A 235 0.96 -9.59 -30.66
N ARG A 236 0.50 -8.64 -31.47
CA ARG A 236 -0.72 -8.80 -32.28
C ARG A 236 -0.61 -9.99 -33.23
N ASP A 237 0.56 -10.20 -33.86
CA ASP A 237 0.76 -11.37 -34.73
C ASP A 237 0.68 -12.67 -33.94
N ARG A 238 1.23 -12.70 -32.72
CA ARG A 238 1.10 -13.86 -31.82
C ARG A 238 -0.36 -14.09 -31.41
N TRP A 239 -1.11 -13.05 -31.02
CA TRP A 239 -2.51 -13.14 -30.66
C TRP A 239 -3.35 -13.72 -31.81
N LYS A 240 -3.08 -13.28 -33.04
CA LYS A 240 -3.73 -13.85 -34.26
C LYS A 240 -3.42 -15.31 -34.41
N LEU A 241 -2.15 -15.73 -34.25
CA LEU A 241 -1.73 -17.13 -34.34
C LEU A 241 -2.36 -18.00 -33.24
N GLU A 242 -2.52 -17.46 -32.02
CA GLU A 242 -3.12 -18.17 -30.90
C GLU A 242 -4.67 -18.09 -30.91
N GLY A 243 -5.29 -17.39 -31.86
CA GLY A 243 -6.74 -17.20 -31.93
C GLY A 243 -7.31 -16.41 -30.73
N ARG A 244 -6.47 -15.59 -30.07
CA ARG A 244 -6.87 -14.82 -28.90
C ARG A 244 -7.40 -13.45 -29.29
N ILE A 245 -8.62 -13.14 -28.84
CA ILE A 245 -9.15 -11.78 -28.86
C ILE A 245 -8.71 -11.09 -27.57
N VAL A 246 -7.90 -10.03 -27.71
CA VAL A 246 -7.46 -9.22 -26.55
C VAL A 246 -8.33 -7.96 -26.50
N PRO A 247 -9.14 -7.82 -25.47
CA PRO A 247 -10.09 -6.70 -25.37
C PRO A 247 -9.42 -5.37 -24.98
N THR A 248 -8.10 -5.34 -24.77
CA THR A 248 -7.37 -4.12 -24.39
C THR A 248 -7.34 -3.13 -25.55
N THR A 249 -7.74 -1.89 -25.27
CA THR A 249 -7.80 -0.80 -26.25
C THR A 249 -6.65 0.18 -26.10
N SER A 250 -6.34 0.62 -24.89
CA SER A 250 -5.19 1.47 -24.59
C SER A 250 -4.43 0.99 -23.34
N VAL A 251 -3.17 1.44 -23.22
CA VAL A 251 -2.24 1.03 -22.15
C VAL A 251 -1.43 2.22 -21.68
N ALA A 252 -1.26 2.35 -20.36
CA ALA A 252 -0.26 3.23 -19.78
C ALA A 252 0.58 2.45 -18.76
N ALA A 253 1.90 2.63 -18.83
CA ALA A 253 2.85 2.07 -17.88
C ALA A 253 3.63 3.24 -17.23
N ILE A 254 3.42 3.45 -15.94
CA ILE A 254 4.00 4.57 -15.19
C ILE A 254 5.03 3.99 -14.21
N PRO A 255 6.33 4.16 -14.48
CA PRO A 255 7.36 3.68 -13.58
C PRO A 255 7.43 4.49 -12.30
N PHE A 256 7.70 3.81 -11.19
CA PHE A 256 7.97 4.41 -9.89
C PHE A 256 9.11 3.67 -9.18
N ARG A 257 9.64 4.26 -8.12
CA ARG A 257 10.65 3.62 -7.27
C ARG A 257 10.02 3.16 -5.97
N VAL A 258 10.46 1.98 -5.54
CA VAL A 258 10.26 1.47 -4.20
C VAL A 258 11.64 1.33 -3.59
N ARG A 259 11.99 2.18 -2.65
CA ARG A 259 13.36 2.31 -2.14
C ARG A 259 14.38 2.61 -3.26
N GLU A 260 15.65 2.66 -2.93
CA GLU A 260 16.69 2.98 -3.92
C GLU A 260 16.94 1.87 -4.96
N SER A 261 16.58 0.62 -4.66
CA SER A 261 17.00 -0.55 -5.43
C SER A 261 15.91 -1.22 -6.27
N ARG A 262 14.62 -1.02 -5.98
CA ARG A 262 13.54 -1.74 -6.65
C ARG A 262 12.68 -0.83 -7.50
N GLY A 263 12.47 -1.20 -8.75
CA GLY A 263 11.53 -0.55 -9.65
C GLY A 263 10.13 -1.14 -9.57
N GLY A 264 9.14 -0.32 -9.89
CA GLY A 264 7.78 -0.77 -10.08
C GLY A 264 7.11 -0.02 -11.23
N ILE A 265 5.98 -0.55 -11.68
CA ILE A 265 5.12 0.05 -12.69
C ILE A 265 3.69 0.02 -12.18
N TYR A 266 3.02 1.16 -12.29
CA TYR A 266 1.57 1.20 -12.35
C TYR A 266 1.15 0.93 -13.78
N PHE A 267 0.43 -0.17 -13.96
CA PHE A 267 0.03 -0.66 -15.26
C PHE A 267 -1.47 -0.49 -15.42
N LEU A 268 -1.85 0.47 -16.24
CA LEU A 268 -3.23 0.86 -16.52
C LEU A 268 -3.63 0.32 -17.89
N ARG A 269 -4.84 -0.22 -18.00
CA ARG A 269 -5.38 -0.76 -19.24
C ARG A 269 -6.85 -0.44 -19.35
N THR A 270 -7.29 -0.08 -20.53
CA THR A 270 -8.69 0.04 -20.89
C THR A 270 -9.16 -1.15 -21.70
N VAL A 271 -10.40 -1.56 -21.53
CA VAL A 271 -11.00 -2.71 -22.25
C VAL A 271 -12.44 -2.39 -22.63
N GLY A 272 -12.87 -2.87 -23.79
CA GLY A 272 -14.26 -2.74 -24.21
C GLY A 272 -14.71 -1.29 -24.34
N ASP A 273 -15.67 -0.90 -23.50
CA ASP A 273 -16.31 0.44 -23.53
C ASP A 273 -15.60 1.47 -22.63
N ASP A 274 -14.47 1.13 -22.02
CA ASP A 274 -13.65 2.11 -21.29
C ASP A 274 -13.15 3.19 -22.27
N ASP A 275 -13.13 4.46 -21.86
CA ASP A 275 -12.53 5.52 -22.64
C ASP A 275 -11.01 5.30 -22.80
N PRO A 276 -10.40 5.58 -23.97
CA PRO A 276 -8.97 5.47 -24.16
C PRO A 276 -8.18 6.39 -23.23
N LEU A 277 -7.08 5.86 -22.64
CA LEU A 277 -6.18 6.64 -21.78
C LEU A 277 -5.53 7.81 -22.54
N GLY A 278 -5.48 8.97 -21.88
CA GLY A 278 -4.87 10.18 -22.39
C GLY A 278 -3.73 10.74 -21.49
N PRO A 279 -3.08 11.83 -21.92
CA PRO A 279 -2.02 12.47 -21.14
C PRO A 279 -2.46 13.00 -19.77
N GLU A 280 -3.73 13.36 -19.61
CA GLU A 280 -4.29 13.84 -18.33
C GLU A 280 -4.43 12.70 -17.33
N ASP A 281 -4.82 11.51 -17.79
CA ASP A 281 -4.91 10.30 -16.98
C ASP A 281 -3.53 9.88 -16.44
N LEU A 282 -2.53 9.97 -17.32
CA LEU A 282 -1.14 9.72 -16.95
C LEU A 282 -0.67 10.71 -15.86
N SER A 283 -1.02 12.00 -16.02
CA SER A 283 -0.69 13.06 -15.07
C SER A 283 -1.39 12.85 -13.72
N PHE A 284 -2.66 12.45 -13.72
CA PHE A 284 -3.41 12.14 -12.51
C PHE A 284 -2.78 10.95 -11.76
N ALA A 285 -2.60 9.83 -12.46
CA ALA A 285 -2.01 8.64 -11.87
C ALA A 285 -0.61 8.93 -11.30
N ARG A 286 0.22 9.69 -12.02
CA ARG A 286 1.56 10.08 -11.54
C ARG A 286 1.50 10.89 -10.25
N ARG A 287 0.60 11.87 -10.13
CA ARG A 287 0.44 12.65 -8.88
C ARG A 287 0.07 11.75 -7.69
N VAL A 288 -0.84 10.78 -7.91
CA VAL A 288 -1.21 9.81 -6.85
C VAL A 288 -0.01 8.97 -6.44
N ILE A 289 0.78 8.49 -7.41
CA ILE A 289 1.98 7.67 -7.19
C ILE A 289 3.05 8.45 -6.41
N ASP A 290 3.36 9.66 -6.86
CA ASP A 290 4.37 10.51 -6.25
C ASP A 290 3.99 10.87 -4.80
N ALA A 291 2.71 11.13 -4.55
CA ALA A 291 2.20 11.38 -3.20
C ALA A 291 2.23 10.13 -2.29
N ALA A 292 2.04 8.94 -2.85
CA ALA A 292 2.04 7.69 -2.11
C ALA A 292 3.45 7.12 -1.83
N SER A 293 4.44 7.46 -2.65
CA SER A 293 5.80 6.91 -2.55
C SER A 293 6.41 7.05 -1.14
N PRO A 294 6.36 8.19 -0.44
CA PRO A 294 6.91 8.31 0.91
C PRO A 294 6.19 7.43 1.94
N VAL A 295 4.89 7.16 1.74
CA VAL A 295 4.11 6.29 2.62
C VAL A 295 4.51 4.82 2.41
N LEU A 296 4.71 4.42 1.15
CA LEU A 296 5.22 3.09 0.81
C LEU A 296 6.62 2.85 1.39
N ASP A 297 7.54 3.80 1.25
CA ASP A 297 8.89 3.69 1.80
C ASP A 297 8.85 3.48 3.32
N ARG A 298 8.03 4.25 4.04
CA ARG A 298 7.82 4.08 5.49
C ARG A 298 7.23 2.71 5.86
N ALA A 299 6.28 2.21 5.08
CA ALA A 299 5.68 0.90 5.33
C ALA A 299 6.72 -0.23 5.15
N TYR A 300 7.55 -0.15 4.13
CA TYR A 300 8.67 -1.10 3.93
C TYR A 300 9.72 -1.01 5.03
N ASP A 301 10.08 0.19 5.47
CA ASP A 301 11.03 0.39 6.58
C ASP A 301 10.49 -0.20 7.88
N PHE A 302 9.20 -0.03 8.13
CA PHE A 302 8.54 -0.60 9.30
C PHE A 302 8.51 -2.14 9.24
N GLU A 303 8.14 -2.73 8.11
CA GLU A 303 8.13 -4.19 7.91
C GLU A 303 9.53 -4.79 8.09
N GLU A 304 10.55 -4.12 7.54
CA GLU A 304 11.95 -4.55 7.72
C GLU A 304 12.43 -4.41 9.16
N ALA A 305 12.03 -3.33 9.86
CA ALA A 305 12.37 -3.15 11.27
C ALA A 305 11.75 -4.24 12.15
N LEU A 306 10.48 -4.60 11.89
CA LEU A 306 9.83 -5.72 12.58
C LEU A 306 10.56 -7.05 12.33
N ARG A 307 10.91 -7.34 11.07
CA ARG A 307 11.66 -8.57 10.72
C ARG A 307 13.01 -8.61 11.41
N ARG A 308 13.76 -7.51 11.40
CA ARG A 308 15.05 -7.43 12.11
C ARG A 308 14.88 -7.58 13.62
N GLN A 309 13.81 -7.02 14.19
CA GLN A 309 13.51 -7.19 15.60
C GLN A 309 13.24 -8.65 15.94
N ASP A 310 12.45 -9.35 15.14
CA ASP A 310 12.16 -10.78 15.33
C ASP A 310 13.41 -11.64 15.16
N GLU A 311 14.26 -11.35 14.17
CA GLU A 311 15.56 -12.01 13.99
C GLU A 311 16.48 -11.80 15.20
N MET A 312 16.60 -10.55 15.67
CA MET A 312 17.41 -10.22 16.85
C MET A 312 16.87 -10.91 18.10
N ARG A 313 15.53 -10.95 18.27
CA ARG A 313 14.89 -11.66 19.37
C ARG A 313 15.19 -13.15 19.31
N HIS A 314 15.05 -13.74 18.14
CA HIS A 314 15.37 -15.17 17.93
C HIS A 314 16.82 -15.48 18.30
N LEU A 315 17.77 -14.68 17.80
CA LEU A 315 19.20 -14.84 18.13
C LEU A 315 19.49 -14.62 19.62
N ALA A 316 18.80 -13.70 20.27
CA ALA A 316 18.98 -13.42 21.69
C ALA A 316 18.36 -14.46 22.62
N GLU A 317 17.32 -15.18 22.16
CA GLU A 317 16.55 -16.14 22.98
C GLU A 317 16.89 -17.60 22.70
N THR A 318 17.54 -17.94 21.58
CA THR A 318 17.81 -19.31 21.19
C THR A 318 19.28 -19.70 21.28
N ASP A 319 19.54 -20.99 21.44
CA ASP A 319 20.85 -21.61 21.29
C ASP A 319 21.17 -21.77 19.78
N PRO A 320 22.28 -21.25 19.27
CA PRO A 320 22.55 -21.22 17.83
C PRO A 320 22.75 -22.60 17.19
N LEU A 321 23.11 -23.62 17.99
CA LEU A 321 23.32 -24.97 17.47
C LEU A 321 21.98 -25.72 17.35
N THR A 322 21.16 -25.67 18.39
CA THR A 322 19.98 -26.52 18.49
C THR A 322 18.67 -25.79 18.16
N GLY A 323 18.67 -24.44 18.14
CA GLY A 323 17.47 -23.63 17.95
C GLY A 323 16.45 -23.71 19.11
N LEU A 324 16.82 -24.35 20.23
CA LEU A 324 16.04 -24.35 21.47
C LEU A 324 16.24 -23.03 22.21
N PHE A 325 15.42 -22.76 23.24
CA PHE A 325 15.71 -21.61 24.09
C PHE A 325 17.08 -21.74 24.73
N ASN A 326 17.80 -20.62 24.82
CA ASN A 326 19.06 -20.56 25.55
C ASN A 326 18.82 -20.39 27.06
N ARG A 327 19.87 -20.48 27.86
CA ARG A 327 19.84 -20.33 29.32
C ARG A 327 19.09 -19.10 29.81
N ARG A 328 19.33 -17.95 29.15
CA ARG A 328 18.72 -16.67 29.51
C ARG A 328 17.21 -16.67 29.27
N ALA A 329 16.80 -17.08 28.10
CA ALA A 329 15.38 -17.14 27.73
C ALA A 329 14.61 -18.16 28.56
N PHE A 330 15.25 -19.29 28.89
CA PHE A 330 14.68 -20.29 29.79
C PHE A 330 14.42 -19.72 31.20
N ARG A 331 15.40 -19.00 31.77
CA ARG A 331 15.26 -18.42 33.08
C ARG A 331 14.08 -17.44 33.17
N GLN A 332 13.94 -16.56 32.22
CA GLN A 332 12.81 -15.62 32.15
C GLN A 332 11.45 -16.34 32.09
N ARG A 333 11.38 -17.43 31.30
CA ARG A 333 10.15 -18.23 31.19
C ARG A 333 9.86 -19.02 32.48
N LEU A 334 10.89 -19.55 33.13
CA LEU A 334 10.78 -20.22 34.39
C LEU A 334 10.21 -19.30 35.47
N GLU A 335 10.77 -18.11 35.65
CA GLU A 335 10.26 -17.08 36.56
C GLU A 335 8.78 -16.78 36.29
N SER A 336 8.43 -16.52 35.04
CA SER A 336 7.04 -16.23 34.65
C SER A 336 6.07 -17.37 34.90
N VAL A 337 6.50 -18.62 34.68
CA VAL A 337 5.68 -19.83 34.95
C VAL A 337 5.52 -20.04 36.43
N MET A 338 6.57 -19.86 37.22
CA MET A 338 6.53 -19.99 38.70
C MET A 338 5.59 -18.96 39.33
N ASP A 339 5.71 -17.67 38.92
CA ASP A 339 4.82 -16.61 39.40
C ASP A 339 3.34 -16.90 39.09
N ARG A 340 3.08 -17.48 37.95
CA ARG A 340 1.72 -17.87 37.56
C ARG A 340 1.23 -19.06 38.36
N ALA A 341 2.08 -20.05 38.58
CA ALA A 341 1.77 -21.24 39.37
C ALA A 341 1.46 -20.88 40.82
N GLU A 342 2.25 -19.99 41.41
CA GLU A 342 2.03 -19.52 42.80
C GLU A 342 0.67 -18.81 42.93
N ARG A 343 0.36 -17.88 42.02
CA ARG A 343 -0.92 -17.16 42.03
C ARG A 343 -2.13 -18.04 41.78
N ALA A 344 -1.98 -19.06 40.92
CA ALA A 344 -3.08 -19.99 40.55
C ALA A 344 -3.18 -21.22 41.47
N GLY A 345 -2.24 -21.44 42.37
CA GLY A 345 -2.14 -22.68 43.17
C GLY A 345 -1.91 -23.90 42.29
N SER A 346 -1.23 -23.75 41.14
CA SER A 346 -0.99 -24.83 40.20
C SER A 346 0.40 -25.46 40.38
N VAL A 347 0.61 -26.61 39.75
CA VAL A 347 1.84 -27.39 39.85
C VAL A 347 2.76 -27.17 38.66
N VAL A 348 4.07 -27.20 38.88
CA VAL A 348 5.09 -27.09 37.81
C VAL A 348 6.18 -28.10 38.07
N SER A 349 6.63 -28.79 37.00
CA SER A 349 7.81 -29.65 37.10
C SER A 349 8.92 -29.15 36.20
N CYS A 350 10.15 -29.26 36.68
CA CYS A 350 11.38 -28.96 35.91
C CYS A 350 12.21 -30.25 35.81
N LEU A 351 12.64 -30.57 34.59
CA LEU A 351 13.51 -31.71 34.32
C LEU A 351 14.84 -31.19 33.77
N MET A 352 15.93 -31.54 34.48
CA MET A 352 17.30 -31.31 33.97
C MET A 352 17.80 -32.60 33.33
N LEU A 353 18.28 -32.52 32.11
CA LEU A 353 18.75 -33.64 31.29
C LEU A 353 20.21 -33.44 30.90
N ASP A 354 20.97 -34.54 30.89
CA ASP A 354 22.37 -34.51 30.44
C ASP A 354 22.71 -35.81 29.70
N LEU A 355 23.42 -35.69 28.57
CA LEU A 355 23.85 -36.83 27.77
C LEU A 355 24.95 -37.61 28.48
N ASP A 356 24.71 -38.87 28.72
CA ASP A 356 25.68 -39.73 29.39
C ASP A 356 26.89 -39.96 28.51
N HIS A 357 28.10 -39.72 29.08
CA HIS A 357 29.39 -39.95 28.42
C HIS A 357 29.63 -39.11 27.15
N PHE A 358 28.98 -37.95 26.99
CA PHE A 358 29.09 -37.09 25.81
C PHE A 358 30.54 -36.64 25.56
N LYS A 359 31.32 -36.35 26.60
CA LYS A 359 32.74 -36.04 26.44
C LYS A 359 33.51 -37.18 25.74
N LYS A 360 33.27 -38.45 26.12
CA LYS A 360 33.91 -39.62 25.49
C LYS A 360 33.51 -39.75 24.02
N LEU A 361 32.29 -39.41 23.69
CA LEU A 361 31.83 -39.36 22.30
C LEU A 361 32.65 -38.31 21.49
N ASN A 362 32.76 -37.08 22.00
CA ASN A 362 33.56 -36.03 21.35
C ASN A 362 35.03 -36.43 21.20
N ASP A 363 35.63 -37.04 22.24
CA ASP A 363 36.99 -37.50 22.23
C ASP A 363 37.23 -38.63 21.19
N THR A 364 36.17 -39.42 20.88
CA THR A 364 36.27 -40.55 19.93
C THR A 364 35.96 -40.16 18.49
N TYR A 365 34.95 -39.34 18.28
CA TYR A 365 34.37 -39.05 16.95
C TYR A 365 34.48 -37.58 16.51
N GLY A 366 35.06 -36.73 17.37
CA GLY A 366 35.18 -35.30 17.09
C GLY A 366 33.95 -34.48 17.44
N HIS A 367 34.13 -33.16 17.55
CA HIS A 367 33.09 -32.22 17.94
C HIS A 367 31.96 -32.12 16.90
N ASP A 368 32.25 -32.27 15.61
CA ASP A 368 31.24 -32.19 14.54
C ASP A 368 30.14 -33.26 14.68
N LEU A 369 30.53 -34.49 15.08
CA LEU A 369 29.56 -35.56 15.37
C LEU A 369 28.79 -35.27 16.67
N GLY A 370 29.47 -34.73 17.69
CA GLY A 370 28.85 -34.28 18.92
C GLY A 370 27.77 -33.22 18.67
N ASP A 371 28.04 -32.26 17.85
CA ASP A 371 27.08 -31.21 17.47
C ASP A 371 25.87 -31.80 16.73
N GLN A 372 26.07 -32.74 15.80
CA GLN A 372 24.97 -33.46 15.15
C GLN A 372 24.10 -34.22 16.16
N VAL A 373 24.70 -34.87 17.15
CA VAL A 373 23.99 -35.57 18.21
C VAL A 373 23.16 -34.61 19.05
N LEU A 374 23.70 -33.45 19.41
CA LEU A 374 22.97 -32.42 20.17
C LEU A 374 21.76 -31.91 19.41
N VAL A 375 21.90 -31.64 18.09
CA VAL A 375 20.79 -31.24 17.22
C VAL A 375 19.71 -32.33 17.16
N GLN A 376 20.11 -33.59 16.96
CA GLN A 376 19.19 -34.72 16.89
C GLN A 376 18.46 -34.97 18.22
N LEU A 377 19.14 -34.80 19.36
CA LEU A 377 18.50 -34.85 20.67
C LEU A 377 17.49 -33.72 20.84
N ALA A 378 17.85 -32.48 20.45
CA ALA A 378 16.95 -31.34 20.49
C ALA A 378 15.67 -31.59 19.67
N ASP A 379 15.81 -32.16 18.47
CA ASP A 379 14.68 -32.52 17.62
C ASP A 379 13.81 -33.65 18.22
N LEU A 380 14.42 -34.62 18.86
CA LEU A 380 13.70 -35.68 19.59
C LEU A 380 12.89 -35.05 20.71
N LEU A 381 13.48 -34.22 21.55
CA LEU A 381 12.81 -33.55 22.66
C LEU A 381 11.68 -32.64 22.17
N ARG A 382 11.90 -31.91 21.08
CA ARG A 382 10.89 -31.02 20.46
C ARG A 382 9.65 -31.76 19.98
N ARG A 383 9.79 -33.00 19.49
CA ARG A 383 8.65 -33.84 19.07
C ARG A 383 7.85 -34.38 20.26
N GLU A 384 8.45 -34.45 21.47
CA GLU A 384 7.82 -34.97 22.66
C GLU A 384 7.18 -33.90 23.56
N GLN A 385 7.43 -32.60 23.27
CA GLN A 385 6.89 -31.47 24.03
C GLN A 385 5.45 -31.15 23.65
N ARG A 386 4.68 -30.59 24.59
CA ARG A 386 3.38 -29.96 24.36
C ARG A 386 3.56 -28.48 24.04
N ALA A 387 2.52 -27.82 23.53
CA ALA A 387 2.56 -26.39 23.20
C ALA A 387 2.93 -25.50 24.41
N MET A 388 2.58 -25.90 25.62
CA MET A 388 2.87 -25.14 26.84
C MET A 388 4.23 -25.49 27.50
N ASP A 389 4.88 -26.57 27.08
CA ASP A 389 6.17 -26.98 27.61
C ASP A 389 7.27 -26.03 27.12
N VAL A 390 8.27 -25.77 27.97
CA VAL A 390 9.42 -24.96 27.61
C VAL A 390 10.67 -25.84 27.57
N LEU A 391 11.33 -25.89 26.42
CA LEU A 391 12.52 -26.68 26.17
C LEU A 391 13.71 -25.78 25.90
N ALA A 392 14.83 -25.96 26.59
CA ALA A 392 16.02 -25.18 26.43
C ALA A 392 17.30 -26.01 26.49
N ARG A 393 18.38 -25.49 25.94
CA ARG A 393 19.74 -25.96 26.15
C ARG A 393 20.48 -24.93 27.01
N LEU A 394 21.01 -25.39 28.14
CA LEU A 394 21.69 -24.50 29.09
C LEU A 394 23.17 -24.29 28.75
N GLY A 395 23.76 -25.20 28.00
CA GLY A 395 25.15 -25.18 27.53
C GLY A 395 25.74 -26.59 27.48
N GLY A 396 26.78 -26.81 26.69
CA GLY A 396 27.37 -28.13 26.53
C GLY A 396 26.35 -29.21 26.16
N GLU A 397 26.22 -30.21 27.01
CA GLU A 397 25.33 -31.36 26.85
C GLU A 397 24.07 -31.29 27.72
N GLU A 398 23.84 -30.12 28.38
CA GLU A 398 22.75 -29.93 29.34
C GLU A 398 21.49 -29.37 28.67
N PHE A 399 20.38 -30.05 28.80
CA PHE A 399 19.04 -29.66 28.39
C PHE A 399 18.12 -29.51 29.57
N VAL A 400 17.11 -28.67 29.44
CA VAL A 400 16.10 -28.51 30.50
C VAL A 400 14.72 -28.45 29.88
N VAL A 401 13.76 -29.09 30.55
CA VAL A 401 12.35 -29.06 30.18
C VAL A 401 11.53 -28.56 31.36
N LEU A 402 10.72 -27.54 31.12
CA LEU A 402 9.75 -27.05 32.08
C LEU A 402 8.36 -27.49 31.63
N LEU A 403 7.64 -28.13 32.55
CA LEU A 403 6.31 -28.70 32.34
C LEU A 403 5.29 -27.95 33.21
N PRO A 404 4.66 -26.90 32.73
CA PRO A 404 3.57 -26.22 33.43
C PRO A 404 2.40 -27.19 33.67
N GLU A 405 1.63 -26.96 34.74
CA GLU A 405 0.45 -27.76 35.13
C GLU A 405 0.70 -29.27 35.20
N THR A 406 1.94 -29.66 35.47
CA THR A 406 2.37 -31.04 35.52
C THR A 406 3.05 -31.34 36.85
N GLY A 407 2.43 -32.19 37.63
CA GLY A 407 2.99 -32.65 38.91
C GLY A 407 3.95 -33.83 38.72
N ILE A 408 4.56 -34.29 39.86
CA ILE A 408 5.61 -35.30 39.88
C ILE A 408 5.27 -36.59 39.12
N ARG A 409 4.02 -37.06 39.16
CA ARG A 409 3.61 -38.28 38.43
C ARG A 409 3.72 -38.07 36.92
N GLY A 410 3.25 -36.92 36.42
CA GLY A 410 3.35 -36.57 35.01
C GLY A 410 4.79 -36.38 34.55
N ALA A 411 5.62 -35.74 35.38
CA ALA A 411 7.04 -35.54 35.12
C ALA A 411 7.82 -36.89 35.05
N ARG A 412 7.52 -37.84 35.93
CA ARG A 412 8.10 -39.20 35.86
C ARG A 412 7.73 -39.92 34.56
N ILE A 413 6.46 -39.88 34.15
CA ILE A 413 5.99 -40.46 32.88
C ILE A 413 6.72 -39.81 31.68
N TYR A 414 6.89 -38.49 31.70
CA TYR A 414 7.66 -37.77 30.67
C TYR A 414 9.12 -38.25 30.67
N ALA A 415 9.78 -38.29 31.82
CA ALA A 415 11.16 -38.71 31.93
C ALA A 415 11.37 -40.18 31.47
N GLU A 416 10.51 -41.13 31.85
CA GLU A 416 10.55 -42.51 31.39
C GLU A 416 10.39 -42.62 29.87
N ARG A 417 9.52 -41.81 29.30
CA ARG A 417 9.32 -41.74 27.86
C ARG A 417 10.59 -41.24 27.14
N ILE A 418 11.22 -40.19 27.65
CA ILE A 418 12.46 -39.64 27.09
C ILE A 418 13.60 -40.66 27.21
N LEU A 419 13.81 -41.27 28.37
CA LEU A 419 14.83 -42.30 28.57
C LEU A 419 14.70 -43.43 27.55
N ARG A 420 13.49 -43.94 27.35
CA ARG A 420 13.21 -44.99 26.37
C ARG A 420 13.46 -44.54 24.93
N LYS A 421 12.98 -43.34 24.55
CA LYS A 421 13.14 -42.80 23.23
C LYS A 421 14.61 -42.53 22.86
N VAL A 422 15.37 -41.94 23.79
CA VAL A 422 16.80 -41.69 23.60
C VAL A 422 17.56 -43.01 23.56
N GLY A 423 17.32 -43.92 24.49
CA GLY A 423 18.01 -45.23 24.51
C GLY A 423 17.72 -46.12 23.30
N SER A 424 16.58 -45.93 22.61
CA SER A 424 16.25 -46.70 21.40
C SER A 424 16.62 -45.96 20.09
N ALA A 425 17.00 -44.68 20.16
CA ALA A 425 17.37 -43.92 18.98
C ALA A 425 18.81 -44.18 18.56
N THR A 426 19.06 -44.14 17.27
CA THR A 426 20.40 -44.08 16.69
C THR A 426 20.73 -42.64 16.31
N PHE A 427 21.76 -42.10 16.90
CA PHE A 427 22.27 -40.74 16.65
C PHE A 427 23.47 -40.76 15.71
N GLY A 428 23.91 -39.59 15.28
CA GLY A 428 25.03 -39.42 14.38
C GLY A 428 24.63 -39.51 12.90
N ASN A 429 25.51 -40.06 12.06
CA ASN A 429 25.27 -40.20 10.63
C ASN A 429 25.42 -41.65 10.17
N ALA A 430 25.16 -41.94 8.90
CA ALA A 430 25.24 -43.28 8.34
C ALA A 430 26.63 -43.94 8.47
N SER A 431 27.70 -43.13 8.49
CA SER A 431 29.08 -43.62 8.64
C SER A 431 29.53 -43.83 10.08
N SER A 432 28.86 -43.18 11.03
CA SER A 432 29.17 -43.21 12.44
C SER A 432 27.88 -43.24 13.30
N PRO A 433 27.11 -44.32 13.27
CA PRO A 433 25.92 -44.43 14.10
C PRO A 433 26.34 -44.67 15.56
N VAL A 434 25.73 -43.91 16.48
CA VAL A 434 26.01 -44.02 17.91
C VAL A 434 24.73 -44.19 18.72
N GLN A 435 24.81 -44.94 19.80
CA GLN A 435 23.74 -45.07 20.79
C GLN A 435 24.16 -44.34 22.05
N LEU A 436 23.25 -43.57 22.62
CA LEU A 436 23.47 -42.76 23.81
C LEU A 436 22.34 -42.94 24.80
N THR A 437 22.62 -42.61 26.03
CA THR A 437 21.61 -42.50 27.08
C THR A 437 21.64 -41.10 27.69
N VAL A 438 20.61 -40.79 28.44
CA VAL A 438 20.52 -39.53 29.20
C VAL A 438 20.26 -39.83 30.67
N SER A 439 20.78 -38.98 31.54
CA SER A 439 20.38 -38.94 32.95
C SER A 439 19.45 -37.74 33.15
N ILE A 440 18.44 -37.88 34.03
CA ILE A 440 17.41 -36.88 34.25
C ILE A 440 17.23 -36.61 35.74
N GLY A 441 17.26 -35.35 36.14
CA GLY A 441 16.84 -34.90 37.47
C GLY A 441 15.50 -34.20 37.41
N ILE A 442 14.56 -34.54 38.26
CA ILE A 442 13.22 -33.97 38.31
C ILE A 442 13.07 -33.17 39.60
N ALA A 443 12.48 -31.99 39.50
CA ALA A 443 11.98 -31.21 40.63
C ALA A 443 10.56 -30.73 40.34
N THR A 444 9.73 -30.58 41.38
CA THR A 444 8.34 -30.17 41.23
C THR A 444 7.98 -29.11 42.26
N TYR A 445 7.20 -28.10 41.86
CA TYR A 445 6.56 -27.14 42.74
C TYR A 445 5.05 -27.48 42.83
N PRO A 446 4.41 -27.40 44.01
CA PRO A 446 4.99 -27.07 45.30
C PRO A 446 5.78 -28.24 45.94
N ASP A 447 6.89 -27.89 46.60
CA ASP A 447 7.71 -28.75 47.42
C ASP A 447 8.36 -27.87 48.49
N GLU A 448 8.54 -28.36 49.73
CA GLU A 448 9.11 -27.58 50.82
C GLU A 448 10.52 -27.05 50.54
N ARG A 449 11.24 -27.69 49.61
CA ARG A 449 12.61 -27.32 49.18
C ARG A 449 12.58 -26.26 48.06
N VAL A 450 11.40 -25.95 47.53
CA VAL A 450 11.23 -25.06 46.36
C VAL A 450 10.47 -23.80 46.77
N THR A 451 11.21 -22.72 46.95
CA THR A 451 10.69 -21.42 47.35
C THR A 451 10.61 -20.43 46.14
N ASP A 452 11.36 -20.67 45.10
CA ASP A 452 11.49 -19.81 43.91
C ASP A 452 11.97 -20.59 42.68
N ALA A 453 12.09 -19.92 41.57
CA ALA A 453 12.55 -20.48 40.29
C ALA A 453 13.96 -21.08 40.36
N ASP A 454 14.88 -20.41 41.07
CA ASP A 454 16.26 -20.85 41.23
C ASP A 454 16.36 -22.11 42.10
N SER A 455 15.55 -22.22 43.14
CA SER A 455 15.52 -23.43 44.00
C SER A 455 14.92 -24.63 43.26
N LEU A 456 13.91 -24.44 42.42
CA LEU A 456 13.36 -25.49 41.57
C LEU A 456 14.45 -26.05 40.62
N LEU A 457 15.20 -25.16 39.97
CA LEU A 457 16.27 -25.52 39.04
C LEU A 457 17.42 -26.24 39.78
N ARG A 458 17.85 -25.68 40.93
CA ARG A 458 18.89 -26.33 41.78
C ARG A 458 18.48 -27.72 42.25
N LEU A 459 17.22 -27.92 42.63
CA LEU A 459 16.75 -29.21 43.05
C LEU A 459 16.78 -30.23 41.90
N ALA A 460 16.36 -29.82 40.71
CA ALA A 460 16.46 -30.66 39.52
C ALA A 460 17.91 -31.04 39.20
N ASP A 461 18.86 -30.12 39.33
CA ASP A 461 20.28 -30.36 39.12
C ASP A 461 20.86 -31.35 40.15
N VAL A 462 20.56 -31.19 41.46
CA VAL A 462 20.95 -32.13 42.50
C VAL A 462 20.42 -33.54 42.20
N ASN A 463 19.20 -33.67 41.73
CA ASN A 463 18.61 -34.95 41.38
C ASN A 463 19.23 -35.53 40.09
N LEU A 464 19.67 -34.70 39.14
CA LEU A 464 20.45 -35.13 37.97
C LEU A 464 21.80 -35.71 38.40
N LEU A 465 22.50 -35.05 39.31
CA LEU A 465 23.78 -35.57 39.87
C LEU A 465 23.58 -36.92 40.55
N ARG A 466 22.47 -37.11 41.29
CA ARG A 466 22.12 -38.42 41.89
C ARG A 466 21.86 -39.47 40.81
N ALA A 467 21.13 -39.12 39.75
CA ALA A 467 20.88 -40.05 38.63
C ALA A 467 22.18 -40.53 38.00
N LYS A 468 23.14 -39.60 37.79
CA LYS A 468 24.49 -39.92 37.26
C LYS A 468 25.31 -40.81 38.23
N ALA A 469 25.28 -40.53 39.53
CA ALA A 469 25.98 -41.30 40.56
C ALA A 469 25.42 -42.72 40.70
N ASP A 470 24.12 -42.89 40.58
CA ASP A 470 23.43 -44.18 40.72
C ASP A 470 23.54 -45.11 39.49
N GLY A 471 24.38 -44.71 38.51
CA GLY A 471 24.70 -45.56 37.35
C GLY A 471 24.12 -45.10 36.03
N ARG A 472 23.68 -43.84 35.93
CA ARG A 472 23.20 -43.17 34.69
C ARG A 472 21.97 -43.83 34.08
N ASN A 473 21.55 -43.37 32.88
CA ASN A 473 20.40 -43.87 32.10
C ASN A 473 19.13 -44.04 32.98
N ARG A 474 18.84 -43.04 33.78
CA ARG A 474 17.70 -43.02 34.72
C ARG A 474 17.30 -41.63 35.12
N TYR A 475 16.17 -41.53 35.81
CA TYR A 475 15.81 -40.30 36.50
C TYR A 475 15.92 -40.44 38.01
N ARG A 476 16.00 -39.27 38.69
CA ARG A 476 15.82 -39.10 40.15
C ARG A 476 14.96 -37.88 40.42
N ASP A 477 14.19 -37.90 41.49
CA ASP A 477 13.32 -36.81 41.95
C ASP A 477 13.38 -36.62 43.47
#